data_b0cb1d7497f990c0f252e78bafe93c10
#
_entry.id   b0cb1d7497f990c0f252e78bafe93c10
#
_cell.length_a   1.000
_cell.length_b   1.000
_cell.length_c   1.000
_cell.angle_alpha   90.00
_cell.angle_beta   90.00
_cell.angle_gamma   90.00
#
_symmetry.space_group_name_H-M   'P 1'
#
loop_
_entity.id
_entity.type
_entity.pdbx_description
1 polymer ?
#
loop_
_entity_poly.entity_id
_entity_poly.type
_entity_poly.pdbx_seq_one_letter_code
_entity_poly.pdbx_strand_id
1 'polypeptide(L)'
;MAFLSNGSADAKALIEHVCQMPGAPVVVAEAMALALFAQRPEFLRAHDGRWSLAPEPFADGARPDARGTAVAETRPSYDATFERDELASLSYVVVDVETTGTSPWSGDRITEIAAIVVRDGVVAERFETLVNPERSIPPMITNLTQINWEMVKDAPRFRDICEQVVGVLQGHVFVAHNADFDWRFVTAEVQRATGQRLSGRRLCTVRLARRVLPQLRSRRLDSVAHYYGVEIMARHRAAGDAVATAHVLLRLLDEARERECRCWDDLQRLLGMSMAKGPHQRRPSAMPRPVDKDTTA
;
A
#
# COMPACT_ATOMS: atom_id res chain seq x y z
N MET A 1 16.47 25.76 0.98
CA MET A 1 15.83 26.46 -0.17
C MET A 1 16.86 26.82 -1.26
N ALA A 2 18.00 27.43 -0.94
CA ALA A 2 19.02 27.82 -1.94
C ALA A 2 19.56 26.70 -2.84
N PHE A 3 19.49 25.43 -2.41
CA PHE A 3 20.00 24.29 -3.17
C PHE A 3 19.17 23.97 -4.44
N LEU A 4 17.86 24.15 -4.38
CA LEU A 4 16.95 23.90 -5.51
C LEU A 4 16.63 25.17 -6.33
N SER A 5 17.10 26.35 -5.90
CA SER A 5 16.87 27.60 -6.64
C SER A 5 17.57 27.63 -8.02
N ASN A 6 18.56 26.77 -8.24
CA ASN A 6 19.31 26.65 -9.48
C ASN A 6 18.91 25.45 -10.36
N GLY A 7 17.77 24.79 -10.07
CA GLY A 7 17.28 23.68 -10.88
C GLY A 7 16.72 22.51 -10.07
N SER A 8 16.66 21.33 -10.68
CA SER A 8 16.18 20.09 -10.07
C SER A 8 17.34 19.24 -9.53
N ALA A 9 17.11 18.54 -8.42
CA ALA A 9 18.06 17.60 -7.83
C ALA A 9 17.44 16.19 -7.72
N ASP A 10 18.26 15.15 -7.77
CA ASP A 10 17.82 13.81 -7.38
C ASP A 10 17.60 13.72 -5.86
N ALA A 11 16.87 12.70 -5.43
CA ALA A 11 16.53 12.53 -4.02
C ALA A 11 17.77 12.41 -3.14
N LYS A 12 18.82 11.73 -3.63
CA LYS A 12 20.08 11.55 -2.86
C LYS A 12 20.74 12.89 -2.57
N ALA A 13 20.98 13.69 -3.61
CA ALA A 13 21.61 15.01 -3.48
C ALA A 13 20.77 15.95 -2.58
N LEU A 14 19.43 15.86 -2.69
CA LEU A 14 18.50 16.64 -1.87
C LEU A 14 18.57 16.27 -0.39
N ILE A 15 18.55 14.97 -0.06
CA ILE A 15 18.62 14.48 1.32
C ILE A 15 20.00 14.68 1.93
N GLU A 16 21.06 14.43 1.18
CA GLU A 16 22.42 14.72 1.65
C GLU A 16 22.58 16.20 2.04
N HIS A 17 21.97 17.10 1.26
CA HIS A 17 22.02 18.54 1.56
C HIS A 17 21.11 18.95 2.72
N VAL A 18 19.85 18.50 2.71
CA VAL A 18 18.83 18.94 3.70
C VAL A 18 19.02 18.28 5.06
N CYS A 19 19.32 16.99 5.05
CA CYS A 19 19.48 16.20 6.28
C CYS A 19 20.93 16.07 6.74
N GLN A 20 21.89 16.66 5.98
CA GLN A 20 23.33 16.57 6.24
C GLN A 20 23.82 15.11 6.43
N MET A 21 23.31 14.21 5.61
CA MET A 21 23.61 12.77 5.63
C MET A 21 24.46 12.38 4.40
N PRO A 22 25.76 12.64 4.38
CA PRO A 22 26.60 12.29 3.24
C PRO A 22 26.70 10.76 3.10
N GLY A 23 26.56 10.27 1.87
CA GLY A 23 26.63 8.85 1.57
C GLY A 23 25.33 8.08 1.80
N ALA A 24 24.19 8.75 1.95
CA ALA A 24 22.90 8.10 2.07
C ALA A 24 22.65 7.16 0.88
N PRO A 25 22.26 5.87 1.12
CA PRO A 25 21.84 4.98 0.03
C PRO A 25 20.70 5.57 -0.78
N VAL A 26 20.70 5.40 -2.10
CA VAL A 26 19.71 6.03 -3.00
C VAL A 26 18.28 5.72 -2.58
N VAL A 27 17.99 4.46 -2.23
CA VAL A 27 16.65 4.02 -1.81
C VAL A 27 16.19 4.73 -0.52
N VAL A 28 17.12 4.94 0.42
CA VAL A 28 16.84 5.67 1.68
C VAL A 28 16.54 7.12 1.38
N ALA A 29 17.37 7.73 0.55
CA ALA A 29 17.22 9.13 0.18
C ALA A 29 15.89 9.38 -0.56
N GLU A 30 15.47 8.48 -1.44
CA GLU A 30 14.17 8.58 -2.13
C GLU A 30 13.00 8.45 -1.15
N ALA A 31 13.04 7.47 -0.23
CA ALA A 31 12.01 7.31 0.77
C ALA A 31 11.89 8.55 1.69
N MET A 32 13.03 9.09 2.11
CA MET A 32 13.08 10.31 2.93
C MET A 32 12.59 11.54 2.16
N ALA A 33 12.99 11.69 0.90
CA ALA A 33 12.55 12.83 0.08
C ALA A 33 11.02 12.80 -0.14
N LEU A 34 10.44 11.62 -0.39
CA LEU A 34 8.99 11.44 -0.47
C LEU A 34 8.30 11.78 0.85
N ALA A 35 8.82 11.27 1.98
CA ALA A 35 8.23 11.54 3.29
C ALA A 35 8.27 13.02 3.69
N LEU A 36 9.37 13.71 3.35
CA LEU A 36 9.58 15.10 3.74
C LEU A 36 8.94 16.12 2.80
N PHE A 37 8.85 15.82 1.50
CA PHE A 37 8.53 16.82 0.48
C PHE A 37 7.28 16.53 -0.36
N ALA A 38 6.81 15.27 -0.47
CA ALA A 38 5.70 14.93 -1.37
C ALA A 38 4.36 15.58 -1.00
N GLN A 39 4.16 15.96 0.27
CA GLN A 39 2.93 16.64 0.72
C GLN A 39 3.08 18.15 0.87
N ARG A 40 4.21 18.70 0.46
CA ARG A 40 4.49 20.12 0.55
C ARG A 40 4.33 20.79 -0.81
N PRO A 41 3.40 21.76 -0.97
CA PRO A 41 3.08 22.37 -2.26
C PRO A 41 4.24 23.14 -2.88
N GLU A 42 5.25 23.51 -2.09
CA GLU A 42 6.45 24.19 -2.55
C GLU A 42 7.46 23.28 -3.28
N PHE A 43 7.22 21.95 -3.28
CA PHE A 43 8.09 21.01 -3.96
C PHE A 43 7.34 20.25 -5.05
N LEU A 44 7.99 20.10 -6.22
CA LEU A 44 7.49 19.31 -7.33
C LEU A 44 8.44 18.14 -7.61
N ARG A 45 7.88 16.94 -7.82
CA ARG A 45 8.62 15.77 -8.28
C ARG A 45 8.30 15.51 -9.75
N ALA A 46 9.32 15.51 -10.59
CA ALA A 46 9.19 15.19 -12.00
C ALA A 46 9.08 13.66 -12.24
N HIS A 47 8.64 13.24 -13.44
CA HIS A 47 8.52 11.85 -13.84
C HIS A 47 9.85 11.07 -13.79
N ASP A 48 10.98 11.76 -13.96
CA ASP A 48 12.32 11.20 -13.85
C ASP A 48 12.80 11.05 -12.39
N GLY A 49 11.91 11.31 -11.41
CA GLY A 49 12.20 11.22 -9.98
C GLY A 49 12.92 12.44 -9.38
N ARG A 50 13.25 13.45 -10.18
CA ARG A 50 13.95 14.65 -9.70
C ARG A 50 12.99 15.62 -8.99
N TRP A 51 13.51 16.32 -8.02
CA TRP A 51 12.79 17.31 -7.21
C TRP A 51 13.18 18.74 -7.60
N SER A 52 12.19 19.64 -7.67
CA SER A 52 12.37 21.07 -7.91
C SER A 52 11.46 21.87 -6.99
N LEU A 53 11.71 23.17 -6.86
CA LEU A 53 10.76 24.08 -6.22
C LEU A 53 9.61 24.39 -7.19
N ALA A 54 8.39 24.46 -6.67
CA ALA A 54 7.27 25.01 -7.40
C ALA A 54 7.55 26.50 -7.71
N PRO A 55 7.19 27.00 -8.89
CA PRO A 55 7.30 28.44 -9.17
C PRO A 55 6.45 29.21 -8.15
N GLU A 56 7.04 30.25 -7.56
CA GLU A 56 6.33 31.16 -6.65
C GLU A 56 5.07 31.68 -7.35
N PRO A 57 3.89 31.65 -6.70
CA PRO A 57 2.74 32.35 -7.23
C PRO A 57 3.09 33.85 -7.23
N PHE A 58 3.06 34.46 -8.41
CA PHE A 58 3.42 35.88 -8.63
C PHE A 58 2.78 36.77 -7.56
N ALA A 59 3.62 37.37 -6.72
CA ALA A 59 3.25 38.48 -5.88
C ALA A 59 3.23 39.74 -6.75
N ASP A 60 2.14 39.98 -7.43
CA ASP A 60 1.84 41.28 -7.98
C ASP A 60 0.47 41.75 -7.51
N GLY A 61 0.53 42.68 -6.56
CA GLY A 61 -0.61 43.41 -6.07
C GLY A 61 -1.10 44.42 -7.14
N ALA A 62 -2.06 43.97 -7.94
CA ALA A 62 -2.94 44.88 -8.68
C ALA A 62 -4.35 44.33 -8.56
N ARG A 63 -5.16 45.00 -7.71
CA ARG A 63 -6.61 44.89 -7.78
C ARG A 63 -7.08 45.58 -9.06
N PRO A 64 -7.77 44.95 -9.99
CA PRO A 64 -8.57 45.65 -10.97
C PRO A 64 -9.97 45.84 -10.42
N ASP A 65 -10.41 47.10 -10.59
CA ASP A 65 -11.75 47.58 -10.32
C ASP A 65 -12.88 46.76 -10.99
N ALA A 66 -13.93 46.64 -10.23
CA ALA A 66 -15.20 46.09 -10.68
C ALA A 66 -15.81 46.95 -11.82
N ARG A 67 -15.81 46.45 -13.05
CA ARG A 67 -16.87 46.72 -14.04
C ARG A 67 -16.90 45.64 -15.11
N GLY A 68 -18.07 44.98 -15.18
CA GLY A 68 -18.40 43.80 -15.92
C GLY A 68 -18.09 43.77 -17.40
N THR A 69 -17.68 42.62 -17.81
CA THR A 69 -18.09 41.94 -19.03
C THR A 69 -18.01 40.45 -18.77
N ALA A 70 -19.14 39.76 -18.88
CA ALA A 70 -19.22 38.32 -18.79
C ALA A 70 -18.45 37.72 -19.97
N VAL A 71 -17.20 37.31 -19.73
CA VAL A 71 -16.50 36.39 -20.60
C VAL A 71 -16.81 35.01 -20.05
N ALA A 72 -17.45 34.18 -20.90
CA ALA A 72 -17.69 32.79 -20.59
C ALA A 72 -16.39 32.11 -20.19
N GLU A 73 -16.20 31.89 -18.88
CA GLU A 73 -15.18 30.99 -18.37
C GLU A 73 -15.49 29.59 -18.90
N THR A 74 -14.85 29.23 -20.00
CA THR A 74 -14.62 27.83 -20.31
C THR A 74 -13.76 27.29 -19.18
N ARG A 75 -14.43 26.78 -18.13
CA ARG A 75 -13.79 25.88 -17.17
C ARG A 75 -13.14 24.79 -17.99
N PRO A 76 -11.82 24.57 -17.87
CA PRO A 76 -11.25 23.35 -18.38
C PRO A 76 -12.04 22.22 -17.73
N SER A 77 -12.70 21.41 -18.54
CA SER A 77 -13.24 20.15 -18.08
C SER A 77 -12.05 19.34 -17.61
N TYR A 78 -11.88 19.28 -16.30
CA TYR A 78 -11.03 18.28 -15.66
C TYR A 78 -11.76 16.95 -15.87
N ASP A 79 -11.73 16.45 -17.08
CA ASP A 79 -11.78 15.03 -17.36
C ASP A 79 -10.42 14.48 -16.89
N ALA A 80 -10.27 14.46 -15.56
CA ALA A 80 -9.37 13.54 -14.95
C ALA A 80 -9.98 12.17 -15.25
N THR A 81 -9.60 11.60 -16.38
CA THR A 81 -9.50 10.17 -16.53
C THR A 81 -8.53 9.76 -15.43
N PHE A 82 -9.06 9.53 -14.22
CA PHE A 82 -8.38 8.72 -13.25
C PHE A 82 -8.06 7.44 -14.00
N GLU A 83 -6.81 7.26 -14.38
CA GLU A 83 -6.32 5.96 -14.82
C GLU A 83 -6.79 5.01 -13.72
N ARG A 84 -7.81 4.22 -14.03
CA ARG A 84 -8.32 3.23 -13.10
C ARG A 84 -7.13 2.32 -12.88
N ASP A 85 -6.64 2.25 -11.62
CA ASP A 85 -5.54 1.36 -11.26
C ASP A 85 -5.92 -0.07 -11.67
N GLU A 86 -5.55 -0.46 -12.89
CA GLU A 86 -5.84 -1.78 -13.43
C GLU A 86 -5.12 -2.84 -12.59
N LEU A 87 -5.82 -3.89 -12.20
CA LEU A 87 -5.24 -4.96 -11.38
C LEU A 87 -4.00 -5.59 -12.04
N ALA A 88 -3.94 -5.59 -13.37
CA ALA A 88 -2.81 -6.13 -14.12
C ALA A 88 -1.56 -5.25 -14.04
N SER A 89 -1.70 -3.94 -13.87
CA SER A 89 -0.58 -2.99 -13.76
C SER A 89 -0.15 -2.74 -12.31
N LEU A 90 -0.92 -3.21 -11.32
CA LEU A 90 -0.54 -3.08 -9.93
C LEU A 90 0.60 -4.04 -9.58
N SER A 91 1.55 -3.54 -8.80
CA SER A 91 2.53 -4.38 -8.13
C SER A 91 2.02 -4.79 -6.76
N TYR A 92 2.27 -6.05 -6.39
CA TYR A 92 1.85 -6.62 -5.13
C TYR A 92 3.08 -7.06 -4.34
N VAL A 93 3.04 -6.95 -3.03
CA VAL A 93 4.01 -7.57 -2.14
C VAL A 93 3.28 -8.54 -1.23
N VAL A 94 3.57 -9.82 -1.40
CA VAL A 94 2.98 -10.89 -0.60
C VAL A 94 3.84 -11.11 0.62
N VAL A 95 3.28 -10.86 1.79
CA VAL A 95 3.98 -10.95 3.07
C VAL A 95 3.42 -12.10 3.88
N ASP A 96 4.30 -12.81 4.54
CA ASP A 96 3.97 -13.79 5.57
C ASP A 96 4.95 -13.60 6.74
N VAL A 97 4.46 -13.74 7.97
CA VAL A 97 5.27 -13.60 9.18
C VAL A 97 5.04 -14.76 10.14
N GLU A 98 6.13 -15.29 10.69
CA GLU A 98 6.08 -16.13 11.88
C GLU A 98 6.32 -15.28 13.12
N THR A 99 5.66 -15.61 14.22
CA THR A 99 5.61 -14.73 15.40
C THR A 99 5.69 -15.52 16.70
N THR A 100 5.97 -14.85 17.82
CA THR A 100 5.99 -15.49 19.16
C THR A 100 4.59 -15.71 19.74
N GLY A 101 3.54 -15.29 19.05
CA GLY A 101 2.15 -15.40 19.48
C GLY A 101 1.19 -14.70 18.56
N THR A 102 0.00 -14.32 19.02
CA THR A 102 -1.07 -13.85 18.14
C THR A 102 -1.35 -12.34 18.20
N SER A 103 -0.72 -11.61 19.12
CA SER A 103 -1.04 -10.20 19.36
C SER A 103 0.20 -9.34 19.60
N PRO A 104 0.55 -8.46 18.66
CA PRO A 104 1.66 -7.53 18.86
C PRO A 104 1.42 -6.53 20.01
N TRP A 105 0.15 -6.31 20.38
CA TRP A 105 -0.25 -5.43 21.48
C TRP A 105 -0.01 -6.08 22.86
N SER A 106 0.03 -7.41 22.91
CA SER A 106 0.41 -8.19 24.09
C SER A 106 1.92 -8.44 24.16
N GLY A 107 2.70 -7.77 23.32
CA GLY A 107 4.15 -7.87 23.28
C GLY A 107 4.68 -9.01 22.40
N ASP A 108 3.83 -9.70 21.64
CA ASP A 108 4.34 -10.69 20.67
C ASP A 108 5.13 -10.02 19.55
N ARG A 109 6.12 -10.72 19.05
CA ARG A 109 7.13 -10.22 18.12
C ARG A 109 7.26 -11.13 16.90
N ILE A 110 7.75 -10.58 15.80
CA ILE A 110 8.12 -11.36 14.60
C ILE A 110 9.38 -12.18 14.86
N THR A 111 9.37 -13.44 14.43
CA THR A 111 10.51 -14.37 14.44
C THR A 111 11.04 -14.69 13.05
N GLU A 112 10.21 -14.56 12.02
CA GLU A 112 10.58 -14.68 10.61
C GLU A 112 9.66 -13.77 9.79
N ILE A 113 10.19 -13.18 8.72
CA ILE A 113 9.42 -12.42 7.75
C ILE A 113 9.85 -12.79 6.34
N ALA A 114 8.87 -12.97 5.45
CA ALA A 114 9.10 -13.08 4.03
C ALA A 114 8.22 -12.06 3.28
N ALA A 115 8.76 -11.48 2.23
CA ALA A 115 8.07 -10.57 1.33
C ALA A 115 8.43 -10.92 -0.11
N ILE A 116 7.43 -11.28 -0.90
CA ILE A 116 7.54 -11.70 -2.29
C ILE A 116 6.87 -10.66 -3.17
N VAL A 117 7.66 -9.96 -3.97
CA VAL A 117 7.14 -8.96 -4.91
C VAL A 117 6.63 -9.67 -6.17
N VAL A 118 5.39 -9.37 -6.52
CA VAL A 118 4.74 -9.83 -7.75
C VAL A 118 4.48 -8.61 -8.63
N ARG A 119 5.05 -8.62 -9.83
CA ARG A 119 4.91 -7.56 -10.83
C ARG A 119 4.67 -8.20 -12.20
N ASP A 120 3.75 -7.65 -12.99
CA ASP A 120 3.43 -8.14 -14.34
C ASP A 120 3.08 -9.66 -14.37
N GLY A 121 2.43 -10.14 -13.31
CA GLY A 121 2.01 -11.54 -13.19
C GLY A 121 3.12 -12.53 -12.85
N VAL A 122 4.32 -12.05 -12.51
CA VAL A 122 5.45 -12.92 -12.14
C VAL A 122 6.06 -12.51 -10.79
N VAL A 123 6.71 -13.47 -10.14
CA VAL A 123 7.52 -13.21 -8.95
C VAL A 123 8.81 -12.49 -9.39
N ALA A 124 8.98 -11.24 -8.97
CA ALA A 124 10.08 -10.36 -9.38
C ALA A 124 11.20 -10.30 -8.35
N GLU A 125 10.86 -10.22 -7.06
CA GLU A 125 11.82 -10.04 -5.97
C GLU A 125 11.42 -10.90 -4.76
N ARG A 126 12.40 -11.29 -3.97
CA ARG A 126 12.20 -12.03 -2.73
C ARG A 126 13.08 -11.46 -1.63
N PHE A 127 12.48 -11.12 -0.51
CA PHE A 127 13.14 -10.78 0.75
C PHE A 127 12.68 -11.77 1.81
N GLU A 128 13.60 -12.35 2.55
CA GLU A 128 13.29 -13.22 3.68
C GLU A 128 14.39 -13.17 4.72
N THR A 129 14.03 -13.23 5.98
CA THR A 129 14.99 -13.31 7.08
C THR A 129 14.35 -13.82 8.36
N LEU A 130 15.12 -14.54 9.16
CA LEU A 130 14.84 -14.74 10.57
C LEU A 130 15.03 -13.41 11.31
N VAL A 131 14.26 -13.23 12.37
CA VAL A 131 14.29 -12.02 13.20
C VAL A 131 14.45 -12.39 14.66
N ASN A 132 15.38 -11.75 15.35
CA ASN A 132 15.49 -11.88 16.79
C ASN A 132 14.30 -11.16 17.45
N PRO A 133 13.37 -11.89 18.08
CA PRO A 133 12.16 -11.30 18.67
C PRO A 133 12.43 -10.56 20.00
N GLU A 134 13.67 -10.54 20.48
CA GLU A 134 14.07 -9.95 21.78
C GLU A 134 13.26 -10.49 22.97
N ARG A 135 12.70 -11.70 22.81
CA ARG A 135 11.93 -12.43 23.83
C ARG A 135 11.93 -13.93 23.56
N SER A 136 11.58 -14.73 24.57
CA SER A 136 11.43 -16.17 24.42
C SER A 136 10.31 -16.56 23.47
N ILE A 137 10.52 -17.66 22.74
CA ILE A 137 9.51 -18.25 21.87
C ILE A 137 8.77 -19.34 22.67
N PRO A 138 7.44 -19.27 22.80
CA PRO A 138 6.67 -20.31 23.47
C PRO A 138 6.84 -21.68 22.82
N PRO A 139 6.93 -22.79 23.58
CA PRO A 139 7.15 -24.12 23.02
C PRO A 139 6.12 -24.54 21.97
N MET A 140 4.85 -24.13 22.14
CA MET A 140 3.80 -24.42 21.17
C MET A 140 4.04 -23.74 19.81
N ILE A 141 4.62 -22.54 19.83
CA ILE A 141 4.99 -21.81 18.61
C ILE A 141 6.19 -22.47 17.95
N THR A 142 7.22 -22.83 18.72
CA THR A 142 8.36 -23.60 18.20
C THR A 142 7.90 -24.90 17.56
N ASN A 143 6.96 -25.62 18.16
CA ASN A 143 6.42 -26.85 17.59
C ASN A 143 5.65 -26.63 16.27
N LEU A 144 5.00 -25.47 16.13
CA LEU A 144 4.25 -25.11 14.92
C LEU A 144 5.18 -24.68 13.80
N THR A 145 6.05 -23.71 14.07
CA THR A 145 6.87 -23.01 13.05
C THR A 145 8.23 -23.66 12.84
N GLN A 146 8.64 -24.56 13.74
CA GLN A 146 9.98 -25.15 13.82
C GLN A 146 11.08 -24.11 14.04
N ILE A 147 10.71 -22.86 14.43
CA ILE A 147 11.66 -21.82 14.78
C ILE A 147 11.88 -21.85 16.29
N ASN A 148 13.14 -22.03 16.70
CA ASN A 148 13.55 -22.04 18.09
C ASN A 148 14.49 -20.86 18.41
N TRP A 149 14.78 -20.67 19.70
CA TRP A 149 15.62 -19.58 20.15
C TRP A 149 17.03 -19.61 19.55
N GLU A 150 17.63 -20.79 19.39
CA GLU A 150 18.98 -20.94 18.84
C GLU A 150 19.09 -20.44 17.41
N MET A 151 17.98 -20.51 16.65
CA MET A 151 17.92 -20.03 15.27
C MET A 151 17.83 -18.49 15.18
N VAL A 152 17.23 -17.84 16.17
CA VAL A 152 16.92 -16.40 16.11
C VAL A 152 17.76 -15.54 17.04
N LYS A 153 18.48 -16.12 18.00
CA LYS A 153 19.25 -15.36 18.99
C LYS A 153 20.30 -14.43 18.37
N ASP A 154 20.94 -14.86 17.30
CA ASP A 154 21.96 -14.12 16.56
C ASP A 154 21.43 -13.49 15.26
N ALA A 155 20.11 -13.63 14.98
CA ALA A 155 19.47 -12.98 13.85
C ALA A 155 19.33 -11.45 14.10
N PRO A 156 19.20 -10.65 13.04
CA PRO A 156 18.96 -9.22 13.18
C PRO A 156 17.65 -8.96 13.93
N ARG A 157 17.59 -7.91 14.74
CA ARG A 157 16.34 -7.42 15.33
C ARG A 157 15.52 -6.74 14.25
N PHE A 158 14.22 -6.65 14.45
CA PHE A 158 13.37 -6.00 13.44
C PHE A 158 13.80 -4.57 13.12
N ARG A 159 14.26 -3.81 14.12
CA ARG A 159 14.78 -2.44 13.92
C ARG A 159 15.99 -2.39 12.98
N ASP A 160 16.81 -3.43 12.95
CA ASP A 160 18.04 -3.50 12.14
C ASP A 160 17.73 -3.77 10.66
N ILE A 161 16.56 -4.36 10.37
CA ILE A 161 16.05 -4.65 9.03
C ILE A 161 14.84 -3.80 8.63
N CYS A 162 14.37 -2.92 9.51
CA CYS A 162 13.12 -2.15 9.31
C CYS A 162 13.13 -1.37 8.00
N GLU A 163 14.24 -0.77 7.65
CA GLU A 163 14.40 -0.01 6.41
C GLU A 163 14.25 -0.91 5.17
N GLN A 164 14.85 -2.08 5.18
CA GLN A 164 14.74 -3.07 4.10
C GLN A 164 13.29 -3.55 3.96
N VAL A 165 12.63 -3.85 5.09
CA VAL A 165 11.21 -4.25 5.09
C VAL A 165 10.34 -3.14 4.53
N VAL A 166 10.49 -1.89 5.00
CA VAL A 166 9.71 -0.75 4.48
C VAL A 166 10.00 -0.53 3.00
N GLY A 167 11.25 -0.63 2.57
CA GLY A 167 11.65 -0.49 1.17
C GLY A 167 10.96 -1.49 0.25
N VAL A 168 10.88 -2.77 0.65
CA VAL A 168 10.21 -3.80 -0.15
C VAL A 168 8.68 -3.68 -0.14
N LEU A 169 8.10 -3.03 0.87
CA LEU A 169 6.65 -2.78 0.94
C LEU A 169 6.21 -1.56 0.13
N GLN A 170 7.11 -0.63 -0.10
CA GLN A 170 6.78 0.68 -0.66
C GLN A 170 6.35 0.58 -2.13
N GLY A 171 5.24 1.26 -2.47
CA GLY A 171 4.73 1.29 -3.85
C GLY A 171 3.94 0.05 -4.26
N HIS A 172 3.75 -0.92 -3.37
CA HIS A 172 3.05 -2.17 -3.63
C HIS A 172 1.73 -2.27 -2.84
N VAL A 173 0.80 -3.06 -3.38
CA VAL A 173 -0.35 -3.53 -2.61
C VAL A 173 0.13 -4.62 -1.66
N PHE A 174 -0.01 -4.40 -0.35
CA PHE A 174 0.28 -5.41 0.67
C PHE A 174 -0.71 -6.56 0.57
N VAL A 175 -0.23 -7.76 0.42
CA VAL A 175 -1.04 -8.98 0.32
C VAL A 175 -0.60 -9.99 1.36
N ALA A 176 -1.54 -10.67 2.00
CA ALA A 176 -1.24 -11.84 2.81
C ALA A 176 -2.43 -12.81 2.88
N HIS A 177 -2.16 -14.04 3.32
CA HIS A 177 -3.20 -15.03 3.55
C HIS A 177 -3.73 -14.90 4.99
N ASN A 178 -4.77 -14.08 5.20
CA ASN A 178 -5.27 -13.48 6.44
C ASN A 178 -4.55 -12.16 6.78
N ALA A 179 -4.53 -11.25 5.82
CA ALA A 179 -3.72 -10.03 5.80
C ALA A 179 -3.82 -9.14 7.05
N ASP A 180 -4.91 -9.20 7.82
CA ASP A 180 -5.03 -8.42 9.05
C ASP A 180 -4.05 -8.88 10.14
N PHE A 181 -3.64 -10.16 10.11
CA PHE A 181 -2.64 -10.70 11.03
C PHE A 181 -1.26 -10.14 10.71
N ASP A 182 -0.77 -10.36 9.51
CA ASP A 182 0.57 -9.94 9.08
C ASP A 182 0.71 -8.43 9.12
N TRP A 183 -0.29 -7.71 8.63
CA TRP A 183 -0.30 -6.25 8.66
C TRP A 183 -0.16 -5.68 10.06
N ARG A 184 -0.87 -6.25 11.06
CA ARG A 184 -0.78 -5.77 12.45
C ARG A 184 0.61 -5.96 13.03
N PHE A 185 1.24 -7.11 12.77
CA PHE A 185 2.59 -7.38 13.25
C PHE A 185 3.61 -6.46 12.58
N VAL A 186 3.62 -6.40 11.25
CA VAL A 186 4.56 -5.54 10.51
C VAL A 186 4.38 -4.07 10.90
N THR A 187 3.14 -3.57 10.99
CA THR A 187 2.86 -2.20 11.42
C THR A 187 3.35 -1.92 12.85
N ALA A 188 3.13 -2.86 13.76
CA ALA A 188 3.57 -2.71 15.15
C ALA A 188 5.10 -2.69 15.27
N GLU A 189 5.80 -3.53 14.52
CA GLU A 189 7.26 -3.55 14.51
C GLU A 189 7.84 -2.28 13.87
N VAL A 190 7.30 -1.82 12.74
CA VAL A 190 7.71 -0.56 12.11
C VAL A 190 7.47 0.61 13.06
N GLN A 191 6.30 0.65 13.73
CA GLN A 191 6.00 1.71 14.69
C GLN A 191 6.96 1.69 15.88
N ARG A 192 7.36 0.52 16.38
CA ARG A 192 8.38 0.42 17.44
C ARG A 192 9.75 0.89 16.99
N ALA A 193 10.13 0.58 15.75
CA ALA A 193 11.45 0.91 15.21
C ALA A 193 11.57 2.40 14.81
N THR A 194 10.51 3.00 14.28
CA THR A 194 10.55 4.33 13.65
C THR A 194 9.64 5.37 14.27
N GLY A 195 8.68 4.97 15.12
CA GLY A 195 7.60 5.82 15.60
C GLY A 195 6.48 6.07 14.57
N GLN A 196 6.64 5.63 13.34
CA GLN A 196 5.70 5.86 12.23
C GLN A 196 4.76 4.67 12.04
N ARG A 197 3.57 4.94 11.51
CA ARG A 197 2.61 3.89 11.13
C ARG A 197 2.68 3.64 9.62
N LEU A 198 2.66 2.37 9.26
CA LEU A 198 2.46 1.99 7.86
C LEU A 198 1.05 2.37 7.39
N SER A 199 0.97 2.84 6.16
CA SER A 199 -0.27 3.05 5.44
C SER A 199 -0.15 2.44 4.05
N GLY A 200 -1.27 2.09 3.42
CA GLY A 200 -1.24 1.52 2.08
C GLY A 200 -2.46 0.65 1.79
N ARG A 201 -2.55 0.25 0.51
CA ARG A 201 -3.56 -0.70 0.04
C ARG A 201 -3.27 -2.09 0.57
N ARG A 202 -4.32 -2.82 0.94
CA ARG A 202 -4.22 -4.19 1.47
C ARG A 202 -5.20 -5.11 0.77
N LEU A 203 -4.75 -6.31 0.48
CA LEU A 203 -5.54 -7.37 -0.11
C LEU A 203 -5.39 -8.66 0.71
N CYS A 204 -6.49 -9.21 1.17
CA CYS A 204 -6.52 -10.48 1.89
C CYS A 204 -6.97 -11.60 0.94
N THR A 205 -6.08 -12.56 0.67
CA THR A 205 -6.40 -13.69 -0.23
C THR A 205 -7.50 -14.58 0.33
N VAL A 206 -7.67 -14.70 1.67
CA VAL A 206 -8.82 -15.41 2.28
C VAL A 206 -10.13 -14.72 1.92
N ARG A 207 -10.18 -13.37 1.99
CA ARG A 207 -11.40 -12.62 1.64
C ARG A 207 -11.70 -12.72 0.16
N LEU A 208 -10.68 -12.61 -0.70
CA LEU A 208 -10.83 -12.76 -2.14
C LEU A 208 -11.30 -14.18 -2.50
N ALA A 209 -10.67 -15.21 -1.97
CA ALA A 209 -11.07 -16.60 -2.18
C ALA A 209 -12.53 -16.86 -1.77
N ARG A 210 -13.04 -16.23 -0.72
CA ARG A 210 -14.47 -16.34 -0.34
C ARG A 210 -15.40 -15.82 -1.42
N ARG A 211 -14.98 -14.82 -2.20
CA ARG A 211 -15.80 -14.22 -3.26
C ARG A 211 -15.71 -14.96 -4.57
N VAL A 212 -14.51 -15.39 -4.94
CA VAL A 212 -14.30 -16.01 -6.25
C VAL A 212 -14.39 -17.54 -6.24
N LEU A 213 -14.28 -18.17 -5.07
CA LEU A 213 -14.39 -19.63 -4.88
C LEU A 213 -15.50 -20.00 -3.88
N PRO A 214 -16.77 -19.66 -4.14
CA PRO A 214 -17.86 -19.93 -3.18
C PRO A 214 -18.04 -21.40 -2.89
N GLN A 215 -17.70 -22.29 -3.86
CA GLN A 215 -17.78 -23.74 -3.74
C GLN A 215 -16.76 -24.36 -2.77
N LEU A 216 -15.65 -23.69 -2.49
CA LEU A 216 -14.61 -24.20 -1.60
C LEU A 216 -15.07 -24.08 -0.15
N ARG A 217 -15.06 -25.19 0.61
CA ARG A 217 -15.51 -25.19 2.02
C ARG A 217 -14.53 -24.52 2.98
N SER A 218 -13.24 -24.70 2.74
CA SER A 218 -12.16 -24.13 3.53
C SER A 218 -11.36 -23.12 2.73
N ARG A 219 -10.97 -21.99 3.36
CA ARG A 219 -10.09 -20.97 2.76
C ARG A 219 -8.75 -20.92 3.45
N ARG A 220 -8.33 -22.01 4.12
CA ARG A 220 -6.96 -22.14 4.60
C ARG A 220 -6.01 -22.19 3.41
N LEU A 221 -4.78 -21.75 3.57
CA LEU A 221 -3.80 -21.72 2.48
C LEU A 221 -3.69 -23.10 1.81
N ASP A 222 -3.55 -24.16 2.60
CA ASP A 222 -3.48 -25.53 2.08
C ASP A 222 -4.66 -25.89 1.16
N SER A 223 -5.87 -25.50 1.56
CA SER A 223 -7.09 -25.82 0.79
C SER A 223 -7.16 -25.05 -0.52
N VAL A 224 -6.77 -23.78 -0.52
CA VAL A 224 -6.78 -22.93 -1.72
C VAL A 224 -5.61 -23.29 -2.63
N ALA A 225 -4.43 -23.54 -2.09
CA ALA A 225 -3.27 -24.00 -2.83
C ALA A 225 -3.54 -25.35 -3.52
N HIS A 226 -4.09 -26.32 -2.78
CA HIS A 226 -4.49 -27.62 -3.35
C HIS A 226 -5.50 -27.47 -4.50
N TYR A 227 -6.50 -26.61 -4.34
CA TYR A 227 -7.51 -26.34 -5.38
C TYR A 227 -6.88 -25.87 -6.70
N TYR A 228 -5.81 -25.09 -6.61
CA TYR A 228 -5.08 -24.57 -7.79
C TYR A 228 -3.87 -25.41 -8.21
N GLY A 229 -3.60 -26.52 -7.53
CA GLY A 229 -2.39 -27.32 -7.78
C GLY A 229 -1.09 -26.61 -7.41
N VAL A 230 -1.14 -25.67 -6.45
CA VAL A 230 0.04 -24.96 -5.92
C VAL A 230 0.64 -25.79 -4.78
N GLU A 231 1.91 -26.13 -4.92
CA GLU A 231 2.68 -26.80 -3.88
C GLU A 231 3.17 -25.81 -2.84
N ILE A 232 3.06 -26.15 -1.56
CA ILE A 232 3.58 -25.36 -0.44
C ILE A 232 4.88 -26.00 0.04
N MET A 233 5.98 -25.35 -0.24
CA MET A 233 7.29 -25.77 0.22
C MET A 233 7.54 -25.27 1.64
N ALA A 234 7.95 -26.14 2.55
CA ALA A 234 8.26 -25.79 3.95
C ALA A 234 7.08 -25.04 4.64
N ARG A 235 5.97 -25.74 4.83
CA ARG A 235 4.78 -25.23 5.52
C ARG A 235 5.13 -24.70 6.94
N HIS A 236 4.51 -23.59 7.35
CA HIS A 236 4.82 -22.84 8.58
C HIS A 236 6.24 -22.28 8.62
N ARG A 237 6.77 -21.91 7.47
CA ARG A 237 7.93 -21.07 7.29
C ARG A 237 7.51 -19.92 6.37
N ALA A 238 7.80 -18.71 6.79
CA ALA A 238 7.29 -17.51 6.13
C ALA A 238 7.55 -17.49 4.63
N ALA A 239 8.73 -17.90 4.19
CA ALA A 239 9.07 -17.91 2.76
C ALA A 239 8.24 -18.91 1.95
N GLY A 240 8.02 -20.12 2.46
CA GLY A 240 7.21 -21.14 1.78
C GLY A 240 5.76 -20.71 1.63
N ASP A 241 5.17 -20.20 2.72
CA ASP A 241 3.79 -19.76 2.75
C ASP A 241 3.59 -18.48 1.92
N ALA A 242 4.54 -17.52 1.93
CA ALA A 242 4.50 -16.33 1.08
C ALA A 242 4.58 -16.66 -0.42
N VAL A 243 5.47 -17.57 -0.83
CA VAL A 243 5.58 -18.00 -2.24
C VAL A 243 4.30 -18.69 -2.70
N ALA A 244 3.77 -19.64 -1.90
CA ALA A 244 2.51 -20.30 -2.22
C ALA A 244 1.35 -19.28 -2.29
N THR A 245 1.31 -18.31 -1.37
CA THR A 245 0.31 -17.23 -1.36
C THR A 245 0.45 -16.34 -2.59
N ALA A 246 1.66 -16.08 -3.10
CA ALA A 246 1.87 -15.33 -4.33
C ALA A 246 1.28 -16.07 -5.56
N HIS A 247 1.52 -17.36 -5.69
CA HIS A 247 0.91 -18.16 -6.75
C HIS A 247 -0.62 -18.24 -6.62
N VAL A 248 -1.13 -18.41 -5.41
CA VAL A 248 -2.58 -18.38 -5.12
C VAL A 248 -3.17 -17.01 -5.47
N LEU A 249 -2.49 -15.91 -5.15
CA LEU A 249 -2.93 -14.56 -5.50
C LEU A 249 -3.15 -14.41 -7.00
N LEU A 250 -2.19 -14.84 -7.82
CA LEU A 250 -2.28 -14.74 -9.28
C LEU A 250 -3.52 -15.48 -9.80
N ARG A 251 -3.78 -16.71 -9.33
CA ARG A 251 -4.98 -17.47 -9.69
C ARG A 251 -6.27 -16.79 -9.25
N LEU A 252 -6.29 -16.22 -8.03
CA LEU A 252 -7.47 -15.51 -7.52
C LEU A 252 -7.73 -14.19 -8.29
N LEU A 253 -6.70 -13.52 -8.76
CA LEU A 253 -6.84 -12.34 -9.61
C LEU A 253 -7.36 -12.71 -11.01
N ASP A 254 -6.96 -13.86 -11.57
CA ASP A 254 -7.52 -14.38 -12.82
C ASP A 254 -9.03 -14.68 -12.65
N GLU A 255 -9.43 -15.36 -11.57
CA GLU A 255 -10.83 -15.60 -11.23
C GLU A 255 -11.64 -14.31 -11.05
N ALA A 256 -11.02 -13.27 -10.46
CA ALA A 256 -11.66 -11.97 -10.32
C ALA A 256 -11.83 -11.29 -11.68
N ARG A 257 -10.85 -11.40 -12.57
CA ARG A 257 -10.89 -10.86 -13.94
C ARG A 257 -11.99 -11.52 -14.78
N GLU A 258 -12.20 -12.83 -14.66
CA GLU A 258 -13.32 -13.55 -15.30
C GLU A 258 -14.68 -13.04 -14.85
N ARG A 259 -14.76 -12.40 -13.68
CA ARG A 259 -15.95 -11.73 -13.12
C ARG A 259 -15.97 -10.23 -13.41
N GLU A 260 -15.29 -9.82 -14.47
CA GLU A 260 -15.20 -8.42 -14.92
C GLU A 260 -14.56 -7.45 -13.91
N CYS A 261 -13.85 -7.98 -12.90
CA CYS A 261 -13.11 -7.20 -11.94
C CYS A 261 -11.74 -6.81 -12.55
N ARG A 262 -11.63 -5.61 -13.11
CA ARG A 262 -10.44 -5.17 -13.86
C ARG A 262 -9.56 -4.18 -13.11
N CYS A 263 -10.15 -3.38 -12.23
CA CYS A 263 -9.43 -2.35 -11.50
C CYS A 263 -9.58 -2.51 -9.98
N TRP A 264 -8.81 -1.73 -9.24
CA TRP A 264 -8.84 -1.75 -7.78
C TRP A 264 -10.23 -1.47 -7.20
N ASP A 265 -10.99 -0.56 -7.80
CA ASP A 265 -12.34 -0.22 -7.35
C ASP A 265 -13.33 -1.36 -7.56
N ASP A 266 -13.19 -2.12 -8.66
CA ASP A 266 -13.98 -3.33 -8.88
C ASP A 266 -13.69 -4.37 -7.80
N LEU A 267 -12.40 -4.54 -7.46
CA LEU A 267 -11.98 -5.45 -6.42
C LEU A 267 -12.53 -5.05 -5.04
N GLN A 268 -12.51 -3.77 -4.71
CA GLN A 268 -13.10 -3.23 -3.47
C GLN A 268 -14.61 -3.54 -3.40
N ARG A 269 -15.33 -3.34 -4.50
CA ARG A 269 -16.76 -3.66 -4.61
C ARG A 269 -17.01 -5.16 -4.45
N LEU A 270 -16.23 -5.99 -5.13
CA LEU A 270 -16.31 -7.45 -5.02
C LEU A 270 -16.09 -7.91 -3.57
N LEU A 271 -15.16 -7.30 -2.85
CA LEU A 271 -14.87 -7.61 -1.45
C LEU A 271 -15.91 -7.04 -0.48
N GLY A 272 -16.88 -6.24 -0.94
CA GLY A 272 -17.88 -5.60 -0.11
C GLY A 272 -17.29 -4.50 0.79
N MET A 273 -16.19 -3.90 0.38
CA MET A 273 -15.60 -2.75 1.05
C MET A 273 -16.33 -1.49 0.59
N SER A 274 -16.84 -0.69 1.53
CA SER A 274 -17.49 0.58 1.20
C SER A 274 -16.46 1.51 0.55
N MET A 275 -16.74 1.95 -0.66
CA MET A 275 -15.99 3.03 -1.28
C MET A 275 -16.03 4.24 -0.35
N ALA A 276 -14.89 4.85 -0.06
CA ALA A 276 -14.89 6.17 0.57
C ALA A 276 -15.74 7.08 -0.33
N LYS A 277 -16.85 7.59 0.21
CA LYS A 277 -17.74 8.50 -0.53
C LYS A 277 -16.89 9.69 -0.96
N GLY A 278 -16.61 9.79 -2.25
CA GLY A 278 -16.10 11.01 -2.85
C GLY A 278 -17.04 12.17 -2.49
N PRO A 279 -16.57 13.43 -2.53
CA PRO A 279 -17.37 14.57 -2.12
C PRO A 279 -18.72 14.53 -2.84
N HIS A 280 -19.80 14.52 -2.05
CA HIS A 280 -21.16 14.47 -2.53
C HIS A 280 -21.40 15.51 -3.63
N GLN A 281 -21.63 15.09 -4.87
CA GLN A 281 -22.39 15.89 -5.81
C GLN A 281 -23.79 16.04 -5.22
N ARG A 282 -24.07 17.23 -4.68
CA ARG A 282 -25.43 17.63 -4.33
C ARG A 282 -26.27 17.52 -5.59
N ARG A 283 -27.26 16.62 -5.60
CA ARG A 283 -28.31 16.64 -6.61
C ARG A 283 -28.89 18.05 -6.63
N PRO A 284 -29.06 18.67 -7.80
CA PRO A 284 -29.77 19.93 -7.88
C PRO A 284 -31.19 19.70 -7.34
N SER A 285 -31.62 20.56 -6.42
CA SER A 285 -32.97 20.51 -5.84
C SER A 285 -33.95 20.67 -6.97
N ALA A 286 -34.95 19.80 -7.01
CA ALA A 286 -36.05 19.86 -7.98
C ALA A 286 -36.69 21.24 -7.92
N MET A 287 -36.82 21.87 -9.08
CA MET A 287 -37.61 23.12 -9.25
C MET A 287 -39.04 22.92 -8.75
N PRO A 288 -39.61 23.88 -8.03
CA PRO A 288 -41.02 23.82 -7.66
C PRO A 288 -41.89 23.86 -8.93
N ARG A 289 -42.91 23.00 -8.97
CA ARG A 289 -43.92 22.98 -10.02
C ARG A 289 -44.64 24.32 -10.07
N PRO A 290 -44.98 24.84 -11.24
CA PRO A 290 -45.82 26.04 -11.35
C PRO A 290 -47.19 25.74 -10.76
N VAL A 291 -47.68 26.68 -9.94
CA VAL A 291 -49.03 26.65 -9.40
C VAL A 291 -49.96 27.13 -10.52
N ASP A 292 -50.81 26.24 -11.00
CA ASP A 292 -51.94 26.62 -11.88
C ASP A 292 -52.89 27.52 -11.08
N LYS A 293 -52.93 28.79 -11.50
CA LYS A 293 -54.02 29.70 -11.19
C LYS A 293 -54.99 29.62 -12.35
N ASP A 294 -56.03 28.87 -12.17
CA ASP A 294 -57.31 29.12 -12.82
C ASP A 294 -58.35 28.18 -12.23
N THR A 295 -59.24 28.72 -11.44
CA THR A 295 -60.66 28.41 -11.45
C THR A 295 -61.40 29.47 -10.60
N THR A 296 -61.83 30.52 -11.29
CA THR A 296 -62.97 31.31 -10.86
C THR A 296 -64.17 30.92 -11.75
N ALA A 297 -65.19 30.36 -11.17
CA ALA A 297 -66.57 30.54 -11.46
C ALA A 297 -67.44 29.89 -10.38
#